data_eaa281864573ce34857dc7629fcffee9
#
_entry.id   eaa281864573ce34857dc7629fcffee9
#
_cell.length_a   1.000
_cell.length_b   1.000
_cell.length_c   1.000
_cell.angle_alpha   90.00
_cell.angle_beta   90.00
_cell.angle_gamma   90.00
#
_symmetry.space_group_name_H-M   'P 1'
#
loop_
_entity.id
_entity.type
_entity.pdbx_description
1 polymer ?
#
loop_
_entity_poly.entity_id
_entity_poly.type
_entity_poly.pdbx_seq_one_letter_code
_entity_poly.pdbx_strand_id
1 'polypeptide(L)'
;MGIDIGEESLNVMLAELLAERGLKALGEVILKKKGRRPEPDVLIELNGVRIIIEGKKPGMWNVLVKQCEERLDNGVCDLCVMVEYVDIKLEKLRPDQLDIKNALLKGKFNVGFMSYIDRVMLSHADKMGLGKWISGIPKPEKYVGISFDELLAHLMSAYTKVVSEDVIDPVIKRINEVLDEFATGVSTIADIGRLKEVLELREKEEPDEQ
;
A
#
# COMPACT_ATOMS: atom_id res chain seq x y z
N MET A 1 27.07 29.90 -11.11
CA MET A 1 25.78 29.27 -11.46
C MET A 1 25.54 28.16 -10.44
N GLY A 2 24.59 28.34 -9.55
CA GLY A 2 24.16 27.26 -8.64
C GLY A 2 23.39 26.23 -9.47
N ILE A 3 23.76 24.96 -9.36
CA ILE A 3 22.95 23.87 -9.90
C ILE A 3 21.73 23.77 -8.99
N ASP A 4 20.54 24.01 -9.53
CA ASP A 4 19.29 23.82 -8.78
C ASP A 4 19.04 22.32 -8.62
N ILE A 5 18.99 21.85 -7.37
CA ILE A 5 18.66 20.46 -7.07
C ILE A 5 17.15 20.33 -7.22
N GLY A 6 16.72 19.57 -8.22
CA GLY A 6 15.32 19.29 -8.50
C GLY A 6 14.68 18.32 -7.50
N GLU A 7 13.35 18.24 -7.51
CA GLU A 7 12.59 17.23 -6.78
C GLU A 7 13.04 15.81 -7.13
N GLU A 8 13.35 15.57 -8.40
CA GLU A 8 13.85 14.30 -8.93
C GLU A 8 15.07 13.79 -8.17
N SER A 9 16.04 14.67 -7.87
CA SER A 9 17.22 14.29 -7.09
C SER A 9 16.87 13.86 -5.66
N LEU A 10 15.87 14.48 -5.03
CA LEU A 10 15.37 14.09 -3.71
C LEU A 10 14.68 12.73 -3.77
N ASN A 11 13.86 12.51 -4.78
CA ASN A 11 13.12 11.26 -4.97
C ASN A 11 14.08 10.08 -5.20
N VAL A 12 15.10 10.26 -6.04
CA VAL A 12 16.14 9.25 -6.28
C VAL A 12 16.90 8.94 -4.99
N MET A 13 17.35 9.96 -4.25
CA MET A 13 18.07 9.76 -3.00
C MET A 13 17.18 9.17 -1.89
N LEU A 14 15.90 9.50 -1.86
CA LEU A 14 14.93 8.85 -0.97
C LEU A 14 14.82 7.36 -1.28
N ALA A 15 14.71 6.99 -2.55
CA ALA A 15 14.70 5.58 -2.97
C ALA A 15 15.97 4.84 -2.55
N GLU A 16 17.14 5.46 -2.73
CA GLU A 16 18.41 4.85 -2.29
C GLU A 16 18.46 4.67 -0.76
N LEU A 17 18.01 5.66 0.02
CA LEU A 17 17.96 5.53 1.49
C LEU A 17 17.01 4.42 1.94
N LEU A 18 15.86 4.28 1.27
CA LEU A 18 14.91 3.18 1.53
C LEU A 18 15.52 1.83 1.16
N ALA A 19 16.29 1.77 0.05
CA ALA A 19 17.00 0.56 -0.35
C ALA A 19 18.10 0.18 0.67
N GLU A 20 18.83 1.13 1.21
CA GLU A 20 19.83 0.93 2.29
C GLU A 20 19.16 0.38 3.58
N ARG A 21 17.88 0.64 3.79
CA ARG A 21 17.08 0.07 4.90
C ARG A 21 16.43 -1.28 4.56
N GLY A 22 16.77 -1.88 3.41
CA GLY A 22 16.34 -3.22 3.00
C GLY A 22 15.05 -3.27 2.20
N LEU A 23 14.49 -2.13 1.79
CA LEU A 23 13.35 -2.09 0.88
C LEU A 23 13.85 -2.16 -0.58
N LYS A 24 13.12 -2.89 -1.44
CA LYS A 24 13.40 -2.87 -2.89
C LYS A 24 12.81 -1.60 -3.51
N ALA A 25 13.45 -0.47 -3.25
CA ALA A 25 13.03 0.84 -3.74
C ALA A 25 13.80 1.22 -5.01
N LEU A 26 13.07 1.71 -6.02
CA LEU A 26 13.60 2.19 -7.28
C LEU A 26 13.08 3.62 -7.50
N GLY A 27 13.99 4.57 -7.72
CA GLY A 27 13.64 5.95 -8.07
C GLY A 27 13.40 6.08 -9.58
N GLU A 28 12.48 6.96 -9.96
CA GLU A 28 12.24 7.38 -11.35
C GLU A 28 11.99 6.20 -12.33
N VAL A 29 11.01 5.36 -12.02
CA VAL A 29 10.73 4.14 -12.81
C VAL A 29 9.68 4.40 -13.87
N ILE A 30 10.00 4.10 -15.13
CA ILE A 30 9.04 4.15 -16.25
C ILE A 30 8.20 2.88 -16.27
N LEU A 31 6.95 2.97 -15.83
CA LEU A 31 5.99 1.87 -15.92
C LEU A 31 5.30 1.88 -17.30
N LYS A 32 5.48 0.81 -18.09
CA LYS A 32 4.82 0.67 -19.40
C LYS A 32 3.36 0.22 -19.20
N LYS A 33 2.41 1.13 -19.33
CA LYS A 33 0.98 0.80 -19.44
C LYS A 33 0.42 1.32 -20.77
N LYS A 34 -0.52 0.56 -21.38
CA LYS A 34 -1.11 0.88 -22.69
C LYS A 34 -1.75 2.29 -22.64
N GLY A 35 -1.15 3.27 -23.34
CA GLY A 35 -1.68 4.62 -23.56
C GLY A 35 -1.20 5.74 -22.63
N ARG A 36 -0.61 5.47 -21.48
CA ARG A 36 0.07 6.43 -20.60
C ARG A 36 1.32 5.79 -20.02
N ARG A 37 2.36 6.58 -19.81
CA ARG A 37 3.56 6.19 -19.07
C ARG A 37 3.49 6.84 -17.69
N PRO A 38 2.90 6.20 -16.69
CA PRO A 38 3.01 6.69 -15.32
C PRO A 38 4.48 6.53 -14.90
N GLU A 39 5.09 7.62 -14.52
CA GLU A 39 6.45 7.67 -13.98
C GLU A 39 6.31 7.97 -12.49
N PRO A 40 6.27 6.96 -11.59
CA PRO A 40 6.27 7.21 -10.17
C PRO A 40 7.63 7.75 -9.73
N ASP A 41 7.63 8.68 -8.79
CA ASP A 41 8.85 9.24 -8.24
C ASP A 41 9.70 8.17 -7.54
N VAL A 42 9.05 7.26 -6.78
CA VAL A 42 9.68 6.06 -6.19
C VAL A 42 8.71 4.89 -6.27
N LEU A 43 9.19 3.72 -6.68
CA LEU A 43 8.48 2.46 -6.68
C LEU A 43 9.13 1.49 -5.69
N ILE A 44 8.32 0.89 -4.82
CA ILE A 44 8.73 -0.19 -3.92
C ILE A 44 7.85 -1.40 -4.20
N GLU A 45 8.47 -2.57 -4.30
CA GLU A 45 7.77 -3.85 -4.33
C GLU A 45 8.12 -4.65 -3.08
N LEU A 46 7.12 -4.94 -2.28
CA LEU A 46 7.27 -5.67 -1.03
C LEU A 46 6.25 -6.80 -0.95
N ASN A 47 6.71 -8.05 -1.09
CA ASN A 47 5.88 -9.26 -1.02
C ASN A 47 4.61 -9.20 -1.90
N GLY A 48 4.75 -8.68 -3.12
CA GLY A 48 3.65 -8.56 -4.08
C GLY A 48 2.80 -7.30 -3.95
N VAL A 49 2.99 -6.51 -2.89
CA VAL A 49 2.36 -5.19 -2.73
C VAL A 49 3.22 -4.14 -3.43
N ARG A 50 2.59 -3.38 -4.32
CA ARG A 50 3.23 -2.26 -5.04
C ARG A 50 2.95 -0.96 -4.29
N ILE A 51 4.02 -0.33 -3.84
CA ILE A 51 3.96 0.94 -3.13
C ILE A 51 4.58 2.01 -4.01
N ILE A 52 3.86 3.09 -4.26
CA ILE A 52 4.39 4.28 -4.95
C ILE A 52 4.54 5.40 -3.93
N ILE A 53 5.67 6.09 -3.99
CA ILE A 53 5.86 7.36 -3.27
C ILE A 53 5.89 8.48 -4.31
N GLU A 54 5.06 9.48 -4.11
CA GLU A 54 5.06 10.75 -4.85
C GLU A 54 5.66 11.82 -3.94
N GLY A 55 6.74 12.46 -4.37
CA GLY A 55 7.50 13.42 -3.58
C GLY A 55 7.45 14.83 -4.18
N LYS A 56 7.12 15.84 -3.36
CA LYS A 56 7.01 17.24 -3.81
C LYS A 56 7.61 18.22 -2.80
N LYS A 57 7.94 19.40 -3.31
CA LYS A 57 8.29 20.55 -2.47
C LYS A 57 7.14 20.98 -1.58
N PRO A 58 7.38 21.73 -0.49
CA PRO A 58 6.34 22.19 0.43
C PRO A 58 5.24 22.98 -0.27
N GLY A 59 4.00 22.83 0.20
CA GLY A 59 2.83 23.55 -0.33
C GLY A 59 2.13 22.83 -1.50
N MET A 60 2.62 21.67 -1.92
CA MET A 60 2.06 20.90 -3.04
C MET A 60 1.17 19.72 -2.59
N TRP A 61 0.68 19.74 -1.35
CA TRP A 61 -0.10 18.64 -0.78
C TRP A 61 -1.29 18.21 -1.62
N ASN A 62 -2.09 19.16 -2.11
CA ASN A 62 -3.26 18.85 -2.94
C ASN A 62 -2.89 18.19 -4.28
N VAL A 63 -1.70 18.50 -4.81
CA VAL A 63 -1.17 17.86 -6.03
C VAL A 63 -0.80 16.41 -5.72
N LEU A 64 -0.14 16.16 -4.58
CA LEU A 64 0.19 14.82 -4.12
C LEU A 64 -1.05 13.94 -3.92
N VAL A 65 -2.07 14.47 -3.25
CA VAL A 65 -3.35 13.78 -3.07
C VAL A 65 -3.92 13.35 -4.42
N LYS A 66 -4.02 14.29 -5.38
CA LYS A 66 -4.56 14.01 -6.71
C LYS A 66 -3.71 12.99 -7.48
N GLN A 67 -2.38 13.09 -7.42
CA GLN A 67 -1.49 12.12 -8.06
C GLN A 67 -1.69 10.72 -7.46
N CYS A 68 -1.75 10.59 -6.14
CA CYS A 68 -2.00 9.32 -5.48
C CYS A 68 -3.37 8.73 -5.86
N GLU A 69 -4.43 9.55 -5.90
CA GLU A 69 -5.74 9.12 -6.39
C GLU A 69 -5.66 8.55 -7.81
N GLU A 70 -4.99 9.27 -8.73
CA GLU A 70 -4.80 8.82 -10.10
C GLU A 70 -3.98 7.51 -10.20
N ARG A 71 -2.97 7.31 -9.34
CA ARG A 71 -2.18 6.07 -9.29
C ARG A 71 -3.03 4.88 -8.87
N LEU A 72 -3.82 5.05 -7.82
CA LEU A 72 -4.73 4.02 -7.30
C LEU A 72 -5.86 3.71 -8.28
N ASP A 73 -6.53 4.73 -8.82
CA ASP A 73 -7.63 4.57 -9.79
C ASP A 73 -7.17 3.85 -11.06
N ASN A 74 -5.92 4.04 -11.48
CA ASN A 74 -5.32 3.35 -12.60
C ASN A 74 -4.79 1.95 -12.25
N GLY A 75 -4.88 1.50 -11.00
CA GLY A 75 -4.38 0.21 -10.54
C GLY A 75 -2.86 0.05 -10.70
N VAL A 76 -2.12 1.16 -10.58
CA VAL A 76 -0.65 1.16 -10.72
C VAL A 76 0.02 0.71 -9.43
N CYS A 77 -0.60 1.01 -8.29
CA CYS A 77 -0.15 0.61 -6.96
C CYS A 77 -1.30 0.16 -6.08
N ASP A 78 -0.95 -0.47 -4.98
CA ASP A 78 -1.85 -0.92 -3.92
C ASP A 78 -1.83 0.05 -2.73
N LEU A 79 -0.70 0.76 -2.55
CA LEU A 79 -0.49 1.82 -1.57
C LEU A 79 0.23 2.99 -2.22
N CYS A 80 -0.31 4.20 -2.08
CA CYS A 80 0.34 5.44 -2.50
C CYS A 80 0.71 6.28 -1.28
N VAL A 81 1.95 6.75 -1.27
CA VAL A 81 2.54 7.55 -0.19
C VAL A 81 2.82 8.95 -0.71
N MET A 82 2.30 9.93 -0.02
CA MET A 82 2.52 11.35 -0.29
C MET A 82 3.65 11.86 0.59
N VAL A 83 4.68 12.49 0.02
CA VAL A 83 5.81 13.05 0.75
C VAL A 83 6.03 14.50 0.36
N GLU A 84 5.92 15.43 1.31
CA GLU A 84 6.43 16.79 1.15
C GLU A 84 7.76 16.95 1.90
N TYR A 85 8.76 17.48 1.22
CA TYR A 85 10.11 17.75 1.75
C TYR A 85 10.13 19.12 2.47
N VAL A 86 9.74 19.17 3.76
CA VAL A 86 9.40 20.44 4.43
C VAL A 86 10.60 21.25 4.86
N ASP A 87 11.66 20.64 5.36
CA ASP A 87 12.81 21.35 5.97
C ASP A 87 14.13 21.06 5.26
N ILE A 88 14.06 20.86 3.94
CA ILE A 88 15.24 20.61 3.13
C ILE A 88 15.58 21.89 2.35
N LYS A 89 16.65 22.59 2.79
CA LYS A 89 17.12 23.82 2.15
C LYS A 89 17.95 23.48 0.91
N LEU A 90 17.27 23.20 -0.20
CA LEU A 90 17.87 22.80 -1.48
C LEU A 90 18.92 23.80 -1.98
N GLU A 91 18.71 25.09 -1.75
CA GLU A 91 19.61 26.18 -2.19
C GLU A 91 21.00 26.10 -1.53
N LYS A 92 21.13 25.38 -0.42
CA LYS A 92 22.38 25.22 0.34
C LYS A 92 23.06 23.88 0.10
N LEU A 93 22.41 22.96 -0.62
CA LEU A 93 22.97 21.66 -0.90
C LEU A 93 23.91 21.74 -2.11
N ARG A 94 25.04 21.06 -2.01
CA ARG A 94 25.84 20.77 -3.18
C ARG A 94 25.17 19.64 -3.95
N PRO A 95 25.35 19.56 -5.29
CA PRO A 95 24.80 18.45 -6.07
C PRO A 95 25.59 17.14 -5.83
N ASP A 96 25.96 16.88 -4.59
CA ASP A 96 26.62 15.68 -4.15
C ASP A 96 25.58 14.76 -3.50
N GLN A 97 25.56 13.51 -3.92
CA GLN A 97 24.63 12.51 -3.40
C GLN A 97 24.69 12.38 -1.89
N LEU A 98 25.89 12.45 -1.31
CA LEU A 98 26.10 12.34 0.14
C LEU A 98 25.45 13.52 0.89
N ASP A 99 25.59 14.72 0.35
CA ASP A 99 24.98 15.93 0.93
C ASP A 99 23.46 15.85 0.90
N ILE A 100 22.88 15.35 -0.21
CA ILE A 100 21.44 15.19 -0.37
C ILE A 100 20.91 14.11 0.58
N LYS A 101 21.56 12.95 0.68
CA LYS A 101 21.20 11.88 1.63
C LYS A 101 21.24 12.38 3.08
N ASN A 102 22.30 13.09 3.46
CA ASN A 102 22.43 13.67 4.79
C ASN A 102 21.32 14.70 5.07
N ALA A 103 20.92 15.48 4.07
CA ALA A 103 19.83 16.43 4.20
C ALA A 103 18.48 15.74 4.37
N LEU A 104 18.24 14.63 3.68
CA LEU A 104 17.04 13.80 3.86
C LEU A 104 17.01 13.16 5.24
N LEU A 105 18.12 12.59 5.72
CA LEU A 105 18.22 11.96 7.05
C LEU A 105 18.00 12.94 8.21
N LYS A 106 18.38 14.21 8.03
CA LYS A 106 18.22 15.29 9.03
C LYS A 106 16.97 16.12 8.80
N GLY A 107 16.36 16.00 7.63
CA GLY A 107 15.20 16.76 7.22
C GLY A 107 13.91 16.35 7.92
N LYS A 108 12.87 17.09 7.60
CA LYS A 108 11.52 16.82 8.05
C LYS A 108 10.59 16.64 6.85
N PHE A 109 9.59 15.80 7.05
CA PHE A 109 8.65 15.42 6.01
C PHE A 109 7.23 15.64 6.51
N ASN A 110 6.34 16.03 5.60
CA ASN A 110 4.92 15.78 5.80
C ASN A 110 4.58 14.54 4.96
N VAL A 111 3.90 13.58 5.56
CA VAL A 111 3.63 12.29 4.93
C VAL A 111 2.15 11.94 5.05
N GLY A 112 1.62 11.29 4.04
CA GLY A 112 0.28 10.70 4.07
C GLY A 112 0.24 9.41 3.28
N PHE A 113 -0.74 8.58 3.58
CA PHE A 113 -0.91 7.25 3.00
C PHE A 113 -2.32 7.11 2.46
N MET A 114 -2.46 6.48 1.31
CA MET A 114 -3.74 6.17 0.69
C MET A 114 -3.66 4.77 0.08
N SER A 115 -4.55 3.88 0.48
CA SER A 115 -4.63 2.53 -0.06
C SER A 115 -5.70 2.42 -1.16
N TYR A 116 -5.64 1.35 -1.94
CA TYR A 116 -6.66 1.04 -2.93
C TYR A 116 -8.03 0.82 -2.27
N ILE A 117 -8.09 0.18 -1.11
CA ILE A 117 -9.35 -0.03 -0.37
C ILE A 117 -9.95 1.29 0.08
N ASP A 118 -9.16 2.19 0.65
CA ASP A 118 -9.64 3.52 1.04
C ASP A 118 -10.29 4.22 -0.17
N ARG A 119 -9.70 4.08 -1.36
CA ARG A 119 -10.21 4.67 -2.60
C ARG A 119 -11.48 4.00 -3.12
N VAL A 120 -11.55 2.67 -3.09
CA VAL A 120 -12.74 1.90 -3.52
C VAL A 120 -13.92 2.18 -2.60
N MET A 121 -13.70 2.24 -1.31
CA MET A 121 -14.74 2.59 -0.32
C MET A 121 -15.30 3.98 -0.57
N LEU A 122 -14.44 4.98 -0.83
CA LEU A 122 -14.85 6.33 -1.21
C LEU A 122 -15.72 6.34 -2.47
N SER A 123 -15.30 5.65 -3.53
CA SER A 123 -16.04 5.61 -4.80
C SER A 123 -17.38 4.87 -4.70
N HIS A 124 -17.48 3.85 -3.86
CA HIS A 124 -18.76 3.16 -3.59
C HIS A 124 -19.72 4.04 -2.81
N ALA A 125 -19.23 4.74 -1.83
CA ALA A 125 -20.01 5.67 -1.03
C ALA A 125 -20.63 6.78 -1.89
N ASP A 126 -19.87 7.34 -2.81
CA ASP A 126 -20.36 8.36 -3.75
C ASP A 126 -21.44 7.81 -4.70
N LYS A 127 -21.25 6.61 -5.23
CA LYS A 127 -22.22 5.94 -6.13
C LYS A 127 -23.54 5.60 -5.44
N MET A 128 -23.50 5.31 -4.15
CA MET A 128 -24.71 5.01 -3.36
C MET A 128 -25.42 6.25 -2.84
N GLY A 129 -24.95 7.46 -3.18
CA GLY A 129 -25.53 8.71 -2.68
C GLY A 129 -25.30 8.92 -1.19
N LEU A 130 -24.43 8.14 -0.58
CA LEU A 130 -24.05 8.20 0.83
C LEU A 130 -22.99 9.28 1.11
N GLY A 131 -22.52 9.98 0.09
CA GLY A 131 -21.47 11.00 0.20
C GLY A 131 -21.75 12.08 1.24
N LYS A 132 -23.00 12.39 1.51
CA LYS A 132 -23.38 13.29 2.61
C LYS A 132 -23.30 12.63 4.00
N TRP A 133 -23.42 11.32 4.09
CA TRP A 133 -23.33 10.56 5.33
C TRP A 133 -21.90 10.17 5.67
N ILE A 134 -21.04 10.11 4.65
CA ILE A 134 -19.64 9.74 4.76
C ILE A 134 -18.73 10.98 4.69
N SER A 135 -19.25 12.14 5.07
CA SER A 135 -18.43 13.33 5.35
C SER A 135 -17.38 13.12 6.46
N GLY A 136 -17.33 11.92 7.01
CA GLY A 136 -16.34 11.43 7.95
C GLY A 136 -15.38 10.36 7.42
N ILE A 137 -15.37 10.04 6.11
CA ILE A 137 -14.25 9.26 5.57
C ILE A 137 -13.02 10.16 5.72
N PRO A 138 -12.05 9.77 6.55
CA PRO A 138 -10.91 10.62 6.82
C PRO A 138 -10.18 10.89 5.50
N LYS A 139 -9.99 12.18 5.20
CA LYS A 139 -8.91 12.55 4.29
C LYS A 139 -7.67 11.84 4.76
N PRO A 140 -6.78 11.39 3.85
CA PRO A 140 -5.57 10.71 4.26
C PRO A 140 -4.90 11.49 5.38
N GLU A 141 -4.67 10.81 6.50
CA GLU A 141 -4.07 11.41 7.68
C GLU A 141 -2.72 12.01 7.29
N LYS A 142 -2.51 13.27 7.64
CA LYS A 142 -1.26 13.98 7.33
C LYS A 142 -0.39 14.02 8.58
N TYR A 143 0.67 13.23 8.58
CA TYR A 143 1.73 13.31 9.58
C TYR A 143 2.65 14.49 9.24
N VAL A 144 2.83 15.42 10.16
CA VAL A 144 3.51 16.70 9.89
C VAL A 144 4.86 16.75 10.62
N GLY A 145 5.91 17.11 9.89
CA GLY A 145 7.23 17.36 10.45
C GLY A 145 7.92 16.11 11.03
N ILE A 146 7.64 14.94 10.47
CA ILE A 146 8.24 13.67 10.90
C ILE A 146 9.67 13.50 10.34
N SER A 147 10.49 12.72 11.03
CA SER A 147 11.83 12.32 10.60
C SER A 147 11.78 11.20 9.55
N PHE A 148 12.93 10.88 8.96
CA PHE A 148 13.06 9.75 8.03
C PHE A 148 12.74 8.41 8.70
N ASP A 149 13.19 8.18 9.94
CA ASP A 149 12.90 6.93 10.64
C ASP A 149 11.41 6.80 11.01
N GLU A 150 10.74 7.91 11.36
CA GLU A 150 9.29 7.94 11.56
C GLU A 150 8.54 7.71 10.25
N LEU A 151 9.00 8.27 9.11
CA LEU A 151 8.44 7.98 7.79
C LEU A 151 8.50 6.48 7.50
N LEU A 152 9.66 5.85 7.73
CA LEU A 152 9.82 4.41 7.54
C LEU A 152 8.89 3.60 8.44
N ALA A 153 8.76 3.97 9.71
CA ALA A 153 7.84 3.31 10.64
C ALA A 153 6.38 3.42 10.20
N HIS A 154 5.93 4.60 9.77
CA HIS A 154 4.58 4.81 9.25
C HIS A 154 4.36 4.07 7.93
N LEU A 155 5.36 4.02 7.04
CA LEU A 155 5.30 3.24 5.80
C LEU A 155 5.08 1.76 6.08
N MET A 156 5.83 1.19 7.03
CA MET A 156 5.67 -0.22 7.41
C MET A 156 4.32 -0.48 8.09
N SER A 157 3.82 0.45 8.88
CA SER A 157 2.48 0.37 9.47
C SER A 157 1.39 0.39 8.40
N ALA A 158 1.47 1.31 7.43
CA ALA A 158 0.53 1.39 6.33
C ALA A 158 0.58 0.13 5.43
N TYR A 159 1.79 -0.39 5.15
CA TYR A 159 1.97 -1.66 4.46
C TYR A 159 1.28 -2.82 5.19
N THR A 160 1.50 -2.93 6.51
CA THR A 160 0.89 -3.99 7.32
C THR A 160 -0.65 -3.90 7.28
N LYS A 161 -1.20 -2.69 7.32
CA LYS A 161 -2.64 -2.46 7.17
C LYS A 161 -3.14 -2.96 5.82
N VAL A 162 -2.49 -2.59 4.71
CA VAL A 162 -2.85 -3.04 3.36
C VAL A 162 -2.81 -4.56 3.25
N VAL A 163 -1.75 -5.21 3.75
CA VAL A 163 -1.65 -6.69 3.71
C VAL A 163 -2.77 -7.33 4.51
N SER A 164 -3.12 -6.79 5.68
CA SER A 164 -4.20 -7.30 6.51
C SER A 164 -5.56 -7.14 5.84
N GLU A 165 -5.91 -5.91 5.45
CA GLU A 165 -7.24 -5.59 4.94
C GLU A 165 -7.45 -6.02 3.48
N ASP A 166 -6.44 -5.87 2.61
CA ASP A 166 -6.58 -6.10 1.17
C ASP A 166 -6.31 -7.55 0.76
N VAL A 167 -5.54 -8.30 1.56
CA VAL A 167 -5.11 -9.65 1.22
C VAL A 167 -5.65 -10.69 2.20
N ILE A 168 -5.39 -10.52 3.49
CA ILE A 168 -5.72 -11.54 4.51
C ILE A 168 -7.22 -11.59 4.78
N ASP A 169 -7.85 -10.46 5.07
CA ASP A 169 -9.26 -10.41 5.45
C ASP A 169 -10.20 -10.90 4.35
N PRO A 170 -10.01 -10.54 3.05
CA PRO A 170 -10.82 -11.12 1.96
C PRO A 170 -10.65 -12.64 1.83
N VAL A 171 -9.43 -13.16 2.04
CA VAL A 171 -9.17 -14.60 1.98
C VAL A 171 -9.85 -15.31 3.15
N ILE A 172 -9.71 -14.79 4.38
CA ILE A 172 -10.40 -15.34 5.56
C ILE A 172 -11.91 -15.31 5.38
N LYS A 173 -12.46 -14.18 4.89
CA LYS A 173 -13.89 -14.07 4.60
C LYS A 173 -14.34 -15.12 3.60
N ARG A 174 -13.60 -15.30 2.49
CA ARG A 174 -13.93 -16.31 1.48
C ARG A 174 -13.85 -17.73 2.01
N ILE A 175 -12.85 -18.03 2.85
CA ILE A 175 -12.75 -19.34 3.54
C ILE A 175 -13.98 -19.58 4.42
N ASN A 176 -14.39 -18.59 5.22
CA ASN A 176 -15.56 -18.70 6.09
C ASN A 176 -16.84 -18.89 5.27
N GLU A 177 -17.04 -18.13 4.17
CA GLU A 177 -18.17 -18.31 3.26
C GLU A 177 -18.24 -19.75 2.72
N VAL A 178 -17.11 -20.29 2.26
CA VAL A 178 -17.05 -21.68 1.75
C VAL A 178 -17.34 -22.69 2.86
N LEU A 179 -16.84 -22.48 4.07
CA LEU A 179 -17.14 -23.35 5.21
C LEU A 179 -18.63 -23.30 5.59
N ASP A 180 -19.24 -22.12 5.55
CA ASP A 180 -20.68 -21.96 5.82
C ASP A 180 -21.53 -22.61 4.74
N GLU A 181 -21.16 -22.44 3.45
CA GLU A 181 -21.80 -23.14 2.33
C GLU A 181 -21.70 -24.66 2.48
N PHE A 182 -20.52 -25.16 2.88
CA PHE A 182 -20.33 -26.59 3.13
C PHE A 182 -21.16 -27.07 4.31
N ALA A 183 -21.14 -26.38 5.44
CA ALA A 183 -21.94 -26.72 6.64
C ALA A 183 -23.43 -26.72 6.31
N THR A 184 -23.90 -25.74 5.53
CA THR A 184 -25.31 -25.67 5.07
C THR A 184 -25.63 -26.84 4.13
N GLY A 185 -24.75 -27.15 3.19
CA GLY A 185 -24.88 -28.28 2.27
C GLY A 185 -24.94 -29.62 3.01
N VAL A 186 -24.10 -29.82 4.03
CA VAL A 186 -24.11 -31.01 4.86
C VAL A 186 -25.37 -31.10 5.72
N SER A 187 -25.89 -29.98 6.21
CA SER A 187 -27.12 -29.95 6.99
C SER A 187 -28.39 -30.20 6.16
N THR A 188 -28.38 -29.85 4.88
CA THR A 188 -29.45 -30.10 3.92
C THR A 188 -29.41 -31.49 3.28
N ILE A 189 -28.24 -32.14 3.27
CA ILE A 189 -28.16 -33.56 2.94
C ILE A 189 -28.69 -34.29 4.19
N ALA A 190 -29.96 -34.66 4.15
CA ALA A 190 -30.65 -35.44 5.17
C ALA A 190 -29.97 -36.81 5.46
N ASP A 191 -28.74 -37.00 5.08
CA ASP A 191 -27.89 -38.16 5.16
C ASP A 191 -26.59 -37.91 5.94
N ILE A 192 -26.67 -37.26 7.10
CA ILE A 192 -25.63 -37.46 8.12
C ILE A 192 -25.43 -38.96 8.37
N GLY A 193 -26.49 -39.79 8.16
CA GLY A 193 -26.43 -41.22 8.11
C GLY A 193 -25.46 -41.78 7.06
N ARG A 194 -25.49 -41.27 5.82
CA ARG A 194 -24.58 -41.70 4.76
C ARG A 194 -23.12 -41.29 4.99
N LEU A 195 -22.88 -40.11 5.58
CA LEU A 195 -21.53 -39.70 5.98
C LEU A 195 -20.98 -40.61 7.10
N LYS A 196 -21.82 -41.00 8.05
CA LYS A 196 -21.45 -41.97 9.07
C LYS A 196 -21.17 -43.35 8.47
N GLU A 197 -22.02 -43.83 7.54
CA GLU A 197 -21.78 -45.09 6.83
C GLU A 197 -20.48 -45.07 6.04
N VAL A 198 -20.13 -43.98 5.36
CA VAL A 198 -18.88 -43.84 4.61
C VAL A 198 -17.67 -43.78 5.52
N LEU A 199 -17.78 -43.12 6.68
CA LEU A 199 -16.70 -43.08 7.68
C LEU A 199 -16.54 -44.43 8.38
N GLU A 200 -17.63 -45.13 8.73
CA GLU A 200 -17.59 -46.45 9.32
C GLU A 200 -17.09 -47.53 8.33
N LEU A 201 -17.31 -47.36 7.04
CA LEU A 201 -16.71 -48.23 5.99
C LEU A 201 -15.20 -48.03 5.88
N ARG A 202 -14.70 -46.82 6.03
CA ARG A 202 -13.25 -46.54 5.99
C ARG A 202 -12.54 -47.11 7.24
N GLU A 203 -13.14 -47.05 8.41
CA GLU A 203 -12.54 -47.66 9.62
C GLU A 203 -12.47 -49.21 9.56
N LYS A 204 -13.28 -49.84 8.71
CA LYS A 204 -13.27 -51.29 8.51
C LYS A 204 -12.30 -51.75 7.41
N GLU A 205 -11.77 -50.84 6.62
CA GLU A 205 -10.82 -51.13 5.53
C GLU A 205 -9.34 -50.91 5.94
N GLU A 206 -9.04 -50.46 7.14
CA GLU A 206 -7.65 -50.49 7.62
C GLU A 206 -7.30 -51.95 7.99
N PRO A 207 -6.37 -52.59 7.24
CA PRO A 207 -5.93 -53.93 7.59
C PRO A 207 -5.09 -53.85 8.87
N ASP A 208 -5.40 -54.70 9.84
CA ASP A 208 -4.53 -55.01 10.97
C ASP A 208 -3.14 -55.39 10.44
N GLU A 209 -2.20 -54.44 10.44
CA GLU A 209 -0.79 -54.77 10.29
C GLU A 209 -0.31 -55.32 11.65
N GLN A 210 -0.22 -56.64 11.68
CA GLN A 210 0.58 -57.39 12.65
C GLN A 210 2.02 -57.51 12.20
#